data_fd402651f4f72a1811260e9ab61eec48
#
_entry.id   fd402651f4f72a1811260e9ab61eec48
#
_cell.length_a   1.000
_cell.length_b   1.000
_cell.length_c   1.000
_cell.angle_alpha   90.00
_cell.angle_beta   90.00
_cell.angle_gamma   90.00
#
_symmetry.space_group_name_H-M   'P 1'
#
loop_
_entity.id
_entity.type
_entity.pdbx_description
1 polymer ?
#
loop_
_entity_poly.entity_id
_entity_poly.type
_entity_poly.pdbx_seq_one_letter_code
_entity_poly.pdbx_strand_id
1 'polypeptide(L)'
;EQAELLDNIQPMMKVLTDGLGIEVEGFVTSDYSGLLVAMGSGQADVGAFATLGYVTAMEAFPRRFEAIAKSVRYGSGSYHGTFWTTDESICDSPPVIGAFENINGVPTLVTGSETTPPDVKALQVGWGFGDSGLIPEVRDGVTTSPGLACEADLSVMLGEEVLFVEEGSTSGYLYPSLQLKKAGIDYTSDITQRFAGSHDGVIAGLYNGDAK
;
A
#
# COMPACT_ATOMS: atom_id res chain seq x y z
N GLU A 1 -13.23 2.13 12.03
CA GLU A 1 -12.34 2.58 10.94
C GLU A 1 -12.72 3.96 10.41
N GLN A 2 -13.92 4.19 9.83
CA GLN A 2 -14.33 5.54 9.35
C GLN A 2 -14.38 6.58 10.47
N ALA A 3 -14.90 6.24 11.64
CA ALA A 3 -14.97 7.14 12.79
C ALA A 3 -13.56 7.50 13.30
N GLU A 4 -12.64 6.56 13.33
CA GLU A 4 -11.25 6.77 13.72
C GLU A 4 -10.51 7.65 12.70
N LEU A 5 -10.74 7.45 11.40
CA LEU A 5 -10.21 8.32 10.36
C LEU A 5 -10.73 9.75 10.49
N LEU A 6 -12.03 9.91 10.80
CA LEU A 6 -12.64 11.21 11.08
C LEU A 6 -11.96 11.92 12.27
N ASP A 7 -11.74 11.20 13.36
CA ASP A 7 -11.04 11.74 14.53
C ASP A 7 -9.60 12.16 14.19
N ASN A 8 -8.91 11.38 13.37
CA ASN A 8 -7.54 11.65 12.95
C ASN A 8 -7.41 12.86 12.01
N ILE A 9 -8.43 13.21 11.23
CA ILE A 9 -8.40 14.39 10.34
C ILE A 9 -8.86 15.67 11.02
N GLN A 10 -9.49 15.62 12.20
CA GLN A 10 -9.95 16.81 12.95
C GLN A 10 -8.85 17.87 13.16
N PRO A 11 -7.62 17.51 13.59
CA PRO A 11 -6.56 18.51 13.74
C PRO A 11 -6.22 19.24 12.43
N MET A 12 -6.25 18.52 11.31
CA MET A 12 -6.00 19.10 9.98
C MET A 12 -7.12 20.06 9.59
N MET A 13 -8.39 19.71 9.81
CA MET A 13 -9.53 20.59 9.55
C MET A 13 -9.42 21.90 10.36
N LYS A 14 -9.02 21.77 11.63
CA LYS A 14 -8.81 22.96 12.47
C LYS A 14 -7.71 23.87 11.91
N VAL A 15 -6.57 23.32 11.50
CA VAL A 15 -5.48 24.10 10.91
C VAL A 15 -5.93 24.79 9.62
N LEU A 16 -6.70 24.10 8.79
CA LEU A 16 -7.23 24.68 7.55
C LEU A 16 -8.25 25.79 7.86
N THR A 17 -9.18 25.58 8.79
CA THR A 17 -10.16 26.58 9.24
C THR A 17 -9.46 27.85 9.75
N ASP A 18 -8.47 27.67 10.64
CA ASP A 18 -7.72 28.79 11.22
C ASP A 18 -6.91 29.56 10.15
N GLY A 19 -6.32 28.81 9.19
CA GLY A 19 -5.47 29.41 8.16
C GLY A 19 -6.24 30.08 7.02
N LEU A 20 -7.41 29.56 6.67
CA LEU A 20 -8.24 30.10 5.58
C LEU A 20 -9.26 31.10 6.06
N GLY A 21 -9.60 31.12 7.36
CA GLY A 21 -10.63 32.01 7.94
C GLY A 21 -12.06 31.63 7.53
N ILE A 22 -12.27 30.41 7.09
CA ILE A 22 -13.58 29.81 6.76
C ILE A 22 -13.71 28.47 7.47
N GLU A 23 -14.92 28.07 7.78
CA GLU A 23 -15.17 26.74 8.36
C GLU A 23 -14.83 25.63 7.35
N VAL A 24 -14.06 24.65 7.77
CA VAL A 24 -13.68 23.48 6.96
C VAL A 24 -14.27 22.23 7.63
N GLU A 25 -15.18 21.59 6.92
CA GLU A 25 -15.76 20.31 7.31
C GLU A 25 -15.08 19.16 6.58
N GLY A 26 -14.88 18.04 7.27
CA GLY A 26 -14.27 16.84 6.68
C GLY A 26 -15.20 15.65 6.78
N PHE A 27 -15.17 14.81 5.78
CA PHE A 27 -15.85 13.52 5.77
C PHE A 27 -14.97 12.45 5.13
N VAL A 28 -15.25 11.19 5.41
CA VAL A 28 -14.56 10.04 4.87
C VAL A 28 -15.54 9.26 4.01
N THR A 29 -15.17 8.97 2.78
CA THR A 29 -15.96 8.13 1.86
C THR A 29 -15.72 6.64 2.15
N SER A 30 -16.63 5.77 1.69
CA SER A 30 -16.52 4.32 1.88
C SER A 30 -15.33 3.71 1.14
N ASP A 31 -14.96 4.31 0.01
CA ASP A 31 -13.95 3.81 -0.93
C ASP A 31 -13.39 4.96 -1.78
N TYR A 32 -12.39 4.68 -2.61
CA TYR A 32 -11.79 5.66 -3.52
C TYR A 32 -12.76 6.12 -4.62
N SER A 33 -13.69 5.27 -5.02
CA SER A 33 -14.71 5.63 -6.02
C SER A 33 -15.69 6.66 -5.47
N GLY A 34 -16.09 6.51 -4.19
CA GLY A 34 -16.91 7.50 -3.49
C GLY A 34 -16.25 8.87 -3.43
N LEU A 35 -14.93 8.92 -3.16
CA LEU A 35 -14.17 10.17 -3.19
C LEU A 35 -14.16 10.81 -4.58
N LEU A 36 -13.95 9.99 -5.62
CA LEU A 36 -13.98 10.46 -7.01
C LEU A 36 -15.33 11.10 -7.35
N VAL A 37 -16.43 10.46 -6.97
CA VAL A 37 -17.80 10.96 -7.22
C VAL A 37 -18.07 12.24 -6.43
N ALA A 38 -17.69 12.29 -5.15
CA ALA A 38 -17.89 13.47 -4.30
C ALA A 38 -17.18 14.71 -4.86
N MET A 39 -15.92 14.54 -5.27
CA MET A 39 -15.16 15.62 -5.92
C MET A 39 -15.70 15.97 -7.30
N GLY A 40 -16.00 14.97 -8.13
CA GLY A 40 -16.51 15.18 -9.49
C GLY A 40 -17.87 15.87 -9.54
N SER A 41 -18.75 15.60 -8.56
CA SER A 41 -20.06 16.23 -8.43
C SER A 41 -20.02 17.60 -7.75
N GLY A 42 -18.90 17.99 -7.16
CA GLY A 42 -18.77 19.23 -6.39
C GLY A 42 -19.36 19.15 -4.97
N GLN A 43 -19.51 17.94 -4.42
CA GLN A 43 -19.86 17.73 -3.00
C GLN A 43 -18.67 17.93 -2.07
N ALA A 44 -17.46 17.86 -2.61
CA ALA A 44 -16.22 18.19 -1.92
C ALA A 44 -15.35 19.13 -2.77
N ASP A 45 -14.75 20.12 -2.12
CA ASP A 45 -13.87 21.10 -2.75
C ASP A 45 -12.41 20.64 -2.78
N VAL A 46 -12.01 19.84 -1.77
CA VAL A 46 -10.66 19.29 -1.62
C VAL A 46 -10.76 17.80 -1.31
N GLY A 47 -9.92 16.99 -1.93
CA GLY A 47 -9.85 15.55 -1.71
C GLY A 47 -8.43 15.05 -1.61
N ALA A 48 -8.18 14.09 -0.72
CA ALA A 48 -6.90 13.41 -0.59
C ALA A 48 -6.93 12.09 -1.38
N PHE A 49 -6.27 12.07 -2.52
CA PHE A 49 -6.21 10.92 -3.42
C PHE A 49 -4.89 10.13 -3.27
N ALA A 50 -4.98 8.82 -3.40
CA ALA A 50 -3.84 8.02 -3.85
C ALA A 50 -3.53 8.34 -5.31
N THR A 51 -2.32 8.05 -5.77
CA THR A 51 -1.86 8.42 -7.12
C THR A 51 -2.79 7.91 -8.23
N LEU A 52 -3.20 6.64 -8.16
CA LEU A 52 -4.14 6.06 -9.14
C LEU A 52 -5.49 6.80 -9.12
N GLY A 53 -6.05 7.03 -7.92
CA GLY A 53 -7.30 7.76 -7.78
C GLY A 53 -7.25 9.17 -8.39
N TYR A 54 -6.12 9.89 -8.23
CA TYR A 54 -5.94 11.18 -8.88
C TYR A 54 -5.91 11.08 -10.41
N VAL A 55 -5.19 10.10 -10.97
CA VAL A 55 -5.15 9.87 -12.42
C VAL A 55 -6.55 9.56 -12.95
N THR A 56 -7.27 8.65 -12.29
CA THR A 56 -8.66 8.30 -12.65
C THR A 56 -9.59 9.52 -12.57
N ALA A 57 -9.41 10.37 -11.55
CA ALA A 57 -10.17 11.60 -11.42
C ALA A 57 -9.93 12.56 -12.58
N MET A 58 -8.68 12.72 -13.00
CA MET A 58 -8.31 13.58 -14.14
C MET A 58 -8.87 13.06 -15.47
N GLU A 59 -8.96 11.73 -15.64
CA GLU A 59 -9.53 11.10 -16.83
C GLU A 59 -11.07 11.23 -16.84
N ALA A 60 -11.72 10.95 -15.71
CA ALA A 60 -13.17 10.97 -15.60
C ALA A 60 -13.75 12.41 -15.68
N PHE A 61 -13.03 13.36 -15.12
CA PHE A 61 -13.45 14.78 -15.04
C PHE A 61 -12.35 15.73 -15.50
N PRO A 62 -12.06 15.80 -16.81
CA PRO A 62 -10.97 16.60 -17.34
C PRO A 62 -11.10 18.07 -16.94
N ARG A 63 -10.00 18.66 -16.46
CA ARG A 63 -9.88 20.06 -16.03
C ARG A 63 -10.68 20.46 -14.78
N ARG A 64 -11.19 19.49 -14.01
CA ARG A 64 -11.86 19.76 -12.72
C ARG A 64 -10.95 19.67 -11.51
N PHE A 65 -9.82 19.01 -11.65
CA PHE A 65 -8.91 18.76 -10.55
C PHE A 65 -7.54 19.39 -10.80
N GLU A 66 -6.95 19.91 -9.75
CA GLU A 66 -5.59 20.38 -9.71
C GLU A 66 -4.90 19.86 -8.45
N ALA A 67 -3.69 19.30 -8.60
CA ALA A 67 -2.90 18.86 -7.45
C ALA A 67 -2.26 20.08 -6.79
N ILE A 68 -2.74 20.46 -5.61
CA ILE A 68 -2.27 21.62 -4.86
C ILE A 68 -1.19 21.28 -3.84
N ALA A 69 -1.14 20.02 -3.39
CA ALA A 69 -0.16 19.53 -2.41
C ALA A 69 0.04 18.02 -2.58
N LYS A 70 1.16 17.55 -2.07
CA LYS A 70 1.42 16.11 -1.93
C LYS A 70 1.81 15.81 -0.50
N SER A 71 1.36 14.66 0.02
CA SER A 71 1.74 14.24 1.37
C SER A 71 3.22 13.85 1.42
N VAL A 72 3.88 14.26 2.49
CA VAL A 72 5.21 13.79 2.88
C VAL A 72 5.04 13.06 4.20
N ARG A 73 5.36 11.76 4.21
CA ARG A 73 5.25 10.92 5.41
C ARG A 73 6.65 10.52 5.83
N TYR A 74 6.98 10.79 7.09
CA TYR A 74 8.28 10.42 7.66
C TYR A 74 9.49 10.90 6.83
N GLY A 75 9.39 12.09 6.25
CA GLY A 75 10.43 12.68 5.42
C GLY A 75 10.43 12.24 3.96
N SER A 76 9.59 11.28 3.56
CA SER A 76 9.48 10.82 2.17
C SER A 76 8.21 11.26 1.49
N GLY A 77 8.33 11.58 0.21
CA GLY A 77 7.20 11.82 -0.69
C GLY A 77 6.81 10.59 -1.53
N SER A 78 7.37 9.42 -1.22
CA SER A 78 7.09 8.15 -1.88
C SER A 78 6.77 7.06 -0.85
N TYR A 79 6.13 5.98 -1.30
CA TYR A 79 5.84 4.79 -0.52
C TYR A 79 5.74 3.58 -1.45
N HIS A 80 5.70 2.37 -0.90
CA HIS A 80 5.74 1.12 -1.65
C HIS A 80 4.55 0.23 -1.32
N GLY A 81 4.17 -0.64 -2.27
CA GLY A 81 3.39 -1.84 -2.00
C GLY A 81 4.33 -2.97 -1.59
N THR A 82 3.85 -3.89 -0.76
CA THR A 82 4.58 -5.09 -0.34
C THR A 82 3.67 -6.29 -0.43
N PHE A 83 4.24 -7.46 -0.74
CA PHE A 83 3.55 -8.73 -0.60
C PHE A 83 3.80 -9.32 0.78
N TRP A 84 2.80 -9.99 1.31
CA TRP A 84 2.83 -10.66 2.61
C TRP A 84 2.23 -12.04 2.51
N THR A 85 2.74 -12.97 3.29
CA THR A 85 2.23 -14.35 3.42
C THR A 85 2.27 -14.82 4.86
N THR A 86 1.50 -15.86 5.17
CA THR A 86 1.63 -16.64 6.40
C THR A 86 2.22 -18.02 6.16
N ASP A 87 2.54 -18.34 4.91
CA ASP A 87 3.08 -19.64 4.49
C ASP A 87 4.59 -19.54 4.26
N GLU A 88 5.36 -19.97 5.25
CA GLU A 88 6.83 -19.99 5.17
C GLU A 88 7.36 -20.94 4.08
N SER A 89 6.55 -21.86 3.60
CA SER A 89 6.99 -22.83 2.60
C SER A 89 7.23 -22.23 1.21
N ILE A 90 6.75 -21.02 0.96
CA ILE A 90 6.98 -20.30 -0.30
C ILE A 90 8.37 -19.66 -0.36
N CYS A 91 9.05 -19.54 0.77
CA CYS A 91 10.34 -18.86 0.84
C CYS A 91 11.47 -19.70 0.21
N ASP A 92 12.35 -19.08 -0.57
CA ASP A 92 13.53 -19.72 -1.17
C ASP A 92 14.56 -20.14 -0.10
N SER A 93 14.54 -19.48 1.06
CA SER A 93 15.35 -19.77 2.23
C SER A 93 14.56 -19.48 3.52
N PRO A 94 14.95 -20.05 4.67
CA PRO A 94 14.25 -19.79 5.92
C PRO A 94 14.11 -18.29 6.20
N PRO A 95 12.92 -17.84 6.66
CA PRO A 95 12.70 -16.43 6.98
C PRO A 95 13.69 -15.91 8.00
N VAL A 96 14.08 -14.66 7.84
CA VAL A 96 14.98 -13.95 8.76
C VAL A 96 14.27 -12.74 9.37
N ILE A 97 14.74 -12.31 10.54
CA ILE A 97 14.33 -11.03 11.10
C ILE A 97 15.09 -9.95 10.34
N GLY A 98 14.37 -9.14 9.59
CA GLY A 98 15.00 -8.14 8.73
C GLY A 98 13.96 -7.32 7.99
N ALA A 99 14.44 -6.55 7.05
CA ALA A 99 13.64 -5.77 6.13
C ALA A 99 14.36 -5.65 4.81
N PHE A 100 13.63 -5.30 3.77
CA PHE A 100 14.25 -5.00 2.48
C PHE A 100 14.75 -3.55 2.48
N GLU A 101 16.03 -3.36 2.19
CA GLU A 101 16.66 -2.06 2.04
C GLU A 101 17.18 -1.85 0.61
N ASN A 102 17.17 -0.60 0.18
CA ASN A 102 17.81 -0.25 -1.09
C ASN A 102 19.32 -0.09 -0.90
N ILE A 103 20.07 -1.04 -1.41
CA ILE A 103 21.54 -0.95 -1.43
C ILE A 103 21.99 -0.68 -2.86
N ASN A 104 22.41 0.56 -3.13
CA ASN A 104 22.88 0.99 -4.45
C ASN A 104 21.86 0.78 -5.60
N GLY A 105 20.60 0.98 -5.32
CA GLY A 105 19.52 0.79 -6.29
C GLY A 105 18.97 -0.63 -6.37
N VAL A 106 19.49 -1.56 -5.58
CA VAL A 106 19.05 -2.95 -5.52
C VAL A 106 18.37 -3.20 -4.17
N PRO A 107 17.09 -3.55 -4.14
CA PRO A 107 16.43 -4.01 -2.93
C PRO A 107 17.12 -5.28 -2.41
N THR A 108 17.60 -5.21 -1.20
CA THR A 108 18.39 -6.28 -0.57
C THR A 108 17.77 -6.62 0.78
N LEU A 109 17.61 -7.91 1.04
CA LEU A 109 17.19 -8.36 2.37
C LEU A 109 18.34 -8.14 3.37
N VAL A 110 18.09 -7.27 4.34
CA VAL A 110 19.07 -6.96 5.39
C VAL A 110 18.57 -7.57 6.70
N THR A 111 19.41 -8.43 7.27
CA THR A 111 19.13 -9.06 8.57
C THR A 111 19.23 -8.01 9.68
N GLY A 112 18.19 -7.93 10.51
CA GLY A 112 18.18 -7.06 11.68
C GLY A 112 19.10 -7.56 12.79
N SER A 113 19.45 -6.69 13.72
CA SER A 113 20.21 -7.03 14.93
C SER A 113 19.34 -7.73 16.00
N GLU A 114 18.04 -7.75 15.83
CA GLU A 114 17.09 -8.38 16.75
C GLU A 114 17.14 -9.89 16.63
N THR A 115 17.18 -10.55 17.77
CA THR A 115 17.26 -12.02 17.84
C THR A 115 15.94 -12.67 18.21
N THR A 116 14.95 -11.88 18.61
CA THR A 116 13.62 -12.37 18.98
C THR A 116 12.67 -12.08 17.85
N PRO A 117 12.09 -13.11 17.20
CA PRO A 117 11.06 -12.90 16.20
C PRO A 117 9.89 -12.09 16.79
N PRO A 118 9.35 -11.12 16.06
CA PRO A 118 8.11 -10.48 16.46
C PRO A 118 7.01 -11.56 16.56
N ASP A 119 6.10 -11.40 17.50
CA ASP A 119 4.94 -12.30 17.65
C ASP A 119 3.90 -12.00 16.53
N VAL A 120 4.34 -12.13 15.29
CA VAL A 120 3.54 -11.94 14.09
C VAL A 120 3.72 -13.14 13.17
N LYS A 121 2.63 -13.63 12.63
CA LYS A 121 2.63 -14.76 11.70
C LYS A 121 2.92 -14.35 10.25
N ALA A 122 2.80 -13.06 9.95
CA ALA A 122 2.96 -12.56 8.59
C ALA A 122 4.42 -12.32 8.23
N LEU A 123 4.80 -12.78 7.05
CA LEU A 123 6.11 -12.62 6.44
C LEU A 123 6.05 -11.60 5.32
N GLN A 124 6.96 -10.64 5.31
CA GLN A 124 7.17 -9.79 4.15
C GLN A 124 7.93 -10.57 3.07
N VAL A 125 7.38 -10.62 1.88
CA VAL A 125 7.97 -11.33 0.76
C VAL A 125 8.62 -10.37 -0.22
N GLY A 126 9.89 -10.60 -0.50
CA GLY A 126 10.62 -9.96 -1.57
C GLY A 126 10.83 -10.91 -2.74
N TRP A 127 10.94 -10.39 -3.95
CA TRP A 127 11.18 -11.16 -5.16
C TRP A 127 12.22 -10.48 -6.03
N GLY A 128 12.89 -11.23 -6.92
CA GLY A 128 13.97 -10.83 -7.82
C GLY A 128 13.94 -9.39 -8.33
N PHE A 129 14.42 -8.50 -7.53
CA PHE A 129 14.22 -7.05 -7.66
C PHE A 129 15.08 -6.38 -8.74
N GLY A 130 15.97 -7.11 -9.39
CA GLY A 130 16.98 -6.54 -10.27
C GLY A 130 16.51 -5.43 -11.22
N ASP A 131 15.26 -5.49 -11.66
CA ASP A 131 14.67 -4.51 -12.58
C ASP A 131 13.36 -3.89 -12.09
N SER A 132 12.91 -4.17 -10.87
CA SER A 132 11.56 -3.79 -10.44
C SER A 132 11.39 -2.30 -10.13
N GLY A 133 12.49 -1.60 -9.86
CA GLY A 133 12.46 -0.20 -9.44
C GLY A 133 11.79 0.03 -8.08
N LEU A 134 11.50 -1.03 -7.32
CA LEU A 134 11.03 -0.93 -5.95
C LEU A 134 12.22 -0.69 -5.05
N ILE A 135 12.23 0.47 -4.45
CA ILE A 135 13.27 0.91 -3.54
C ILE A 135 12.65 0.89 -2.14
N PRO A 136 13.05 -0.03 -1.25
CA PRO A 136 12.66 0.07 0.15
C PRO A 136 13.08 1.42 0.70
N GLU A 137 12.20 2.04 1.44
CA GLU A 137 12.49 3.32 2.04
C GLU A 137 13.40 3.14 3.24
N VAL A 138 14.61 3.67 3.15
CA VAL A 138 15.51 3.83 4.30
C VAL A 138 15.25 5.21 4.89
N ARG A 139 14.83 5.25 6.15
CA ARG A 139 14.70 6.50 6.92
C ARG A 139 15.97 6.70 7.72
N ASP A 140 16.76 7.70 7.35
CA ASP A 140 17.91 8.16 8.14
C ASP A 140 18.79 7.03 8.73
N GLY A 141 18.98 5.94 7.98
CA GLY A 141 19.73 4.77 8.41
C GLY A 141 19.02 3.86 9.41
N VAL A 142 17.72 4.06 9.63
CA VAL A 142 16.90 3.18 10.47
C VAL A 142 15.98 2.36 9.55
N THR A 143 16.15 1.04 9.57
CA THR A 143 15.19 0.10 8.98
C THR A 143 13.82 0.31 9.64
N THR A 144 12.81 0.59 8.83
CA THR A 144 11.45 0.70 9.35
C THR A 144 10.92 -0.68 9.68
N SER A 145 10.69 -0.93 10.95
CA SER A 145 10.02 -2.11 11.50
C SER A 145 10.59 -3.44 10.99
N PRO A 146 11.69 -3.91 11.55
CA PRO A 146 12.16 -5.24 11.28
C PRO A 146 11.04 -6.24 11.62
N GLY A 147 10.70 -7.06 10.65
CA GLY A 147 9.71 -8.12 10.77
C GLY A 147 10.32 -9.43 10.33
N LEU A 148 9.52 -10.46 10.20
CA LEU A 148 9.94 -11.66 9.46
C LEU A 148 9.88 -11.34 7.96
N ALA A 149 10.93 -11.70 7.23
CA ALA A 149 11.02 -11.47 5.80
C ALA A 149 11.76 -12.63 5.11
N CYS A 150 11.37 -12.91 3.87
CA CYS A 150 12.06 -13.86 3.00
C CYS A 150 12.01 -13.44 1.54
N GLU A 151 12.86 -14.05 0.74
CA GLU A 151 12.78 -13.97 -0.72
C GLU A 151 11.99 -15.16 -1.26
N ALA A 152 11.19 -14.91 -2.30
CA ALA A 152 10.45 -15.93 -3.04
C ALA A 152 10.27 -15.51 -4.50
N ASP A 153 10.08 -16.49 -5.38
CA ASP A 153 9.66 -16.24 -6.74
C ASP A 153 8.15 -15.96 -6.81
N LEU A 154 7.75 -14.96 -7.60
CA LEU A 154 6.32 -14.62 -7.72
C LEU A 154 5.47 -15.75 -8.33
N SER A 155 6.06 -16.73 -9.00
CA SER A 155 5.34 -17.90 -9.53
C SER A 155 4.64 -18.74 -8.46
N VAL A 156 5.02 -18.59 -7.20
CA VAL A 156 4.31 -19.22 -6.06
C VAL A 156 2.86 -18.76 -5.94
N MET A 157 2.49 -17.66 -6.59
CA MET A 157 1.12 -17.14 -6.61
C MET A 157 0.24 -17.77 -7.69
N LEU A 158 0.80 -18.54 -8.62
CA LEU A 158 0.03 -19.17 -9.70
C LEU A 158 -1.01 -20.14 -9.14
N GLY A 159 -2.28 -19.89 -9.48
CA GLY A 159 -3.42 -20.68 -9.03
C GLY A 159 -3.89 -20.35 -7.61
N GLU A 160 -3.19 -19.48 -6.89
CA GLU A 160 -3.52 -19.10 -5.50
C GLU A 160 -4.54 -17.96 -5.43
N GLU A 161 -5.13 -17.79 -4.25
CA GLU A 161 -5.98 -16.67 -3.93
C GLU A 161 -5.15 -15.54 -3.35
N VAL A 162 -5.23 -14.35 -3.97
CA VAL A 162 -4.48 -13.17 -3.59
C VAL A 162 -5.44 -12.08 -3.13
N LEU A 163 -5.22 -11.57 -1.91
CA LEU A 163 -5.98 -10.46 -1.35
C LEU A 163 -5.38 -9.12 -1.80
N PHE A 164 -6.19 -8.35 -2.48
CA PHE A 164 -5.91 -6.95 -2.80
C PHE A 164 -6.74 -6.02 -1.91
N VAL A 165 -6.36 -4.75 -1.86
CA VAL A 165 -7.11 -3.73 -1.12
C VAL A 165 -8.44 -3.43 -1.82
N GLU A 166 -8.38 -2.75 -2.94
CA GLU A 166 -9.48 -2.43 -3.85
C GLU A 166 -8.91 -1.95 -5.19
N GLU A 167 -9.69 -1.96 -6.25
CA GLU A 167 -9.24 -1.62 -7.61
C GLU A 167 -8.70 -0.19 -7.75
N GLY A 168 -9.15 0.75 -6.93
CA GLY A 168 -8.67 2.13 -6.87
C GLY A 168 -7.35 2.31 -6.12
N SER A 169 -6.83 1.28 -5.45
CA SER A 169 -5.62 1.38 -4.63
C SER A 169 -4.35 1.32 -5.48
N THR A 170 -3.50 2.33 -5.37
CA THR A 170 -2.21 2.36 -6.05
C THR A 170 -1.26 1.28 -5.53
N SER A 171 -1.04 1.20 -4.22
CA SER A 171 -0.10 0.26 -3.60
C SER A 171 -0.69 -1.11 -3.32
N GLY A 172 -2.00 -1.19 -3.10
CA GLY A 172 -2.67 -2.43 -2.76
C GLY A 172 -3.31 -3.16 -3.94
N TYR A 173 -3.23 -2.60 -5.17
CA TYR A 173 -3.73 -3.24 -6.39
C TYR A 173 -2.88 -2.93 -7.62
N LEU A 174 -2.74 -1.66 -8.02
CA LEU A 174 -2.08 -1.32 -9.28
C LEU A 174 -0.63 -1.80 -9.33
N TYR A 175 0.18 -1.44 -8.33
CA TYR A 175 1.59 -1.84 -8.35
C TYR A 175 1.81 -3.35 -8.16
N PRO A 176 1.15 -4.05 -7.24
CA PRO A 176 1.19 -5.50 -7.18
C PRO A 176 0.81 -6.17 -8.51
N SER A 177 -0.28 -5.74 -9.14
CA SER A 177 -0.71 -6.28 -10.44
C SER A 177 0.31 -6.06 -11.54
N LEU A 178 0.96 -4.89 -11.57
CA LEU A 178 2.04 -4.60 -12.51
C LEU A 178 3.28 -5.47 -12.26
N GLN A 179 3.59 -5.79 -10.99
CA GLN A 179 4.70 -6.68 -10.67
C GLN A 179 4.41 -8.12 -11.11
N LEU A 180 3.21 -8.63 -10.86
CA LEU A 180 2.79 -9.93 -11.35
C LEU A 180 2.89 -9.99 -12.88
N LYS A 181 2.39 -8.97 -13.58
CA LYS A 181 2.49 -8.90 -15.05
C LYS A 181 3.93 -8.88 -15.55
N LYS A 182 4.84 -8.16 -14.88
CA LYS A 182 6.28 -8.16 -15.21
C LYS A 182 6.91 -9.54 -15.01
N ALA A 183 6.48 -10.29 -14.00
CA ALA A 183 6.89 -11.67 -13.77
C ALA A 183 6.25 -12.68 -14.75
N GLY A 184 5.44 -12.22 -15.71
CA GLY A 184 4.78 -13.07 -16.68
C GLY A 184 3.48 -13.73 -16.18
N ILE A 185 2.94 -13.25 -15.05
CA ILE A 185 1.71 -13.74 -14.44
C ILE A 185 0.56 -12.82 -14.86
N ASP A 186 -0.44 -13.34 -15.54
CA ASP A 186 -1.66 -12.61 -15.82
C ASP A 186 -2.56 -12.64 -14.57
N TYR A 187 -2.51 -11.57 -13.80
CA TYR A 187 -3.26 -11.45 -12.55
C TYR A 187 -4.78 -11.51 -12.72
N THR A 188 -5.30 -11.48 -13.96
CA THR A 188 -6.73 -11.61 -14.24
C THR A 188 -7.17 -13.05 -14.50
N SER A 189 -6.24 -13.96 -14.79
CA SER A 189 -6.51 -15.35 -15.15
C SER A 189 -5.69 -16.38 -14.36
N ASP A 190 -4.47 -16.04 -13.96
CA ASP A 190 -3.53 -16.99 -13.37
C ASP A 190 -3.62 -17.04 -11.84
N ILE A 191 -4.33 -16.10 -11.23
CA ILE A 191 -4.62 -16.06 -9.80
C ILE A 191 -6.12 -15.81 -9.56
N THR A 192 -6.57 -16.08 -8.33
CA THR A 192 -7.91 -15.69 -7.89
C THR A 192 -7.82 -14.38 -7.11
N GLN A 193 -8.36 -13.29 -7.68
CA GLN A 193 -8.37 -12.00 -7.01
C GLN A 193 -9.50 -11.92 -5.99
N ARG A 194 -9.18 -11.45 -4.78
CA ARG A 194 -10.16 -11.01 -3.78
C ARG A 194 -9.82 -9.61 -3.29
N PHE A 195 -10.84 -8.85 -2.95
CA PHE A 195 -10.71 -7.48 -2.47
C PHE A 195 -11.20 -7.38 -1.02
N ALA A 196 -10.32 -6.91 -0.14
CA ALA A 196 -10.60 -6.77 1.29
C ALA A 196 -11.15 -5.39 1.67
N GLY A 197 -11.19 -4.45 0.73
CA GLY A 197 -11.72 -3.09 0.91
C GLY A 197 -10.77 -2.10 1.60
N SER A 198 -9.77 -2.58 2.36
CA SER A 198 -8.79 -1.73 3.04
C SER A 198 -7.47 -2.47 3.25
N HIS A 199 -6.40 -1.74 3.57
CA HIS A 199 -5.12 -2.34 3.93
C HIS A 199 -5.23 -3.18 5.21
N ASP A 200 -5.95 -2.71 6.21
CA ASP A 200 -6.20 -3.45 7.45
C ASP A 200 -7.04 -4.71 7.19
N GLY A 201 -7.97 -4.64 6.24
CA GLY A 201 -8.76 -5.78 5.78
C GLY A 201 -7.91 -6.85 5.14
N VAL A 202 -6.89 -6.50 4.34
CA VAL A 202 -5.92 -7.46 3.78
C VAL A 202 -5.15 -8.15 4.88
N ILE A 203 -4.64 -7.40 5.86
CA ILE A 203 -3.91 -7.97 7.00
C ILE A 203 -4.81 -8.90 7.82
N ALA A 204 -6.03 -8.46 8.13
CA ALA A 204 -6.99 -9.28 8.88
C ALA A 204 -7.34 -10.57 8.13
N GLY A 205 -7.58 -10.51 6.82
CA GLY A 205 -7.86 -11.66 5.98
C GLY A 205 -6.68 -12.65 5.96
N LEU A 206 -5.45 -12.15 5.83
CA LEU A 206 -4.25 -12.98 5.91
C LEU A 206 -4.14 -13.70 7.25
N TYR A 207 -4.35 -13.00 8.38
CA TYR A 207 -4.34 -13.60 9.71
C TYR A 207 -5.44 -14.63 9.94
N ASN A 208 -6.61 -14.44 9.33
CA ASN A 208 -7.75 -15.35 9.41
C ASN A 208 -7.59 -16.57 8.49
N GLY A 209 -6.62 -16.55 7.59
CA GLY A 209 -6.41 -17.61 6.61
C GLY A 209 -7.37 -17.53 5.42
N ASP A 210 -7.89 -16.34 5.13
CA ASP A 210 -8.75 -16.09 3.94
C ASP A 210 -7.94 -16.08 2.65
N ALA A 211 -6.62 -15.95 2.73
CA ALA A 211 -5.62 -16.17 1.68
C ALA A 211 -4.28 -16.56 2.29
N LYS A 212 -3.33 -17.02 1.46
CA LYS A 212 -2.00 -17.46 1.88
C LYS A 212 -0.94 -16.36 1.78
#